data_0e3176698575fd5e72eb8b0617b422e6
#
_entry.id   0e3176698575fd5e72eb8b0617b422e6
#
_cell.length_a   1.000
_cell.length_b   1.000
_cell.length_c   1.000
_cell.angle_alpha   90.00
_cell.angle_beta   90.00
_cell.angle_gamma   90.00
#
_symmetry.space_group_name_H-M   'P 1'
#
loop_
_entity.id
_entity.type
_entity.pdbx_description
1 polymer ?
#
loop_
_entity_poly.entity_id
_entity_poly.type
_entity_poly.pdbx_seq_one_letter_code
_entity_poly.pdbx_strand_id
1 'polypeptide(L)'
;MDRRVLMGGIVASSAFSAARAMQGYGIVAPGVDSWSESLMLLHFDPEVRNGVSVRVSRYPDLNCSWVWCHVLLDGKMYAYTERRLPCSSIRNLGTAAVGDYDSAAARVVFTRSGSVDQMQDIRLSAKVLGRQSSEGRDGPGDIPIAVHALFRPEKLKANPPPGRSEWTGHAEIDLVVGKRRINLKGVAKAHEQTQTAPRFDMPFTYAMMWSPTASFIATSTSKKRYGNFEADGTAHAVTDFQPSHPDRKRQFTALLDDGQRLQGLASRVAAYDVPVFDRIWNGNIVRADVGGRPMVGMLNDWRPQDQVFG
;
A
#
# COMPACT_ATOMS: atom_id res chain seq x y z
N MET A 1 -28.46 -50.17 -28.32
CA MET A 1 -27.87 -49.69 -27.07
C MET A 1 -26.78 -48.68 -27.42
N ASP A 2 -27.09 -47.46 -27.25
CA ASP A 2 -26.35 -46.32 -27.81
C ASP A 2 -25.30 -45.80 -26.81
N ARG A 3 -24.04 -45.73 -27.24
CA ARG A 3 -22.86 -45.43 -26.43
C ARG A 3 -22.50 -43.92 -26.41
N ARG A 4 -23.47 -43.03 -26.48
CA ARG A 4 -23.24 -41.57 -26.63
C ARG A 4 -23.57 -40.65 -25.46
N VAL A 5 -23.74 -41.16 -24.24
CA VAL A 5 -24.16 -40.31 -23.08
C VAL A 5 -23.13 -40.26 -21.94
N LEU A 6 -21.86 -40.40 -22.16
CA LEU A 6 -20.90 -40.39 -21.03
C LEU A 6 -19.68 -39.47 -21.20
N MET A 7 -19.72 -38.46 -22.07
CA MET A 7 -18.64 -37.46 -22.19
C MET A 7 -18.97 -36.03 -21.81
N GLY A 8 -20.19 -35.74 -21.37
CA GLY A 8 -20.62 -34.37 -21.04
C GLY A 8 -20.40 -33.94 -19.58
N GLY A 9 -20.10 -34.87 -18.67
CA GLY A 9 -20.08 -34.58 -17.24
C GLY A 9 -18.73 -34.17 -16.61
N ILE A 10 -17.62 -34.39 -17.30
CA ILE A 10 -16.29 -34.24 -16.69
C ILE A 10 -15.70 -32.85 -16.93
N VAL A 11 -16.11 -32.14 -17.97
CA VAL A 11 -15.55 -30.79 -18.28
C VAL A 11 -16.12 -29.70 -17.38
N ALA A 12 -17.37 -29.83 -16.94
CA ALA A 12 -18.00 -28.84 -16.06
C ALA A 12 -17.44 -28.88 -14.60
N SER A 13 -17.07 -30.08 -14.12
CA SER A 13 -16.52 -30.19 -12.76
C SER A 13 -15.09 -29.71 -12.66
N SER A 14 -14.29 -29.80 -13.73
CA SER A 14 -12.91 -29.28 -13.74
C SER A 14 -12.84 -27.74 -13.83
N ALA A 15 -13.76 -27.12 -14.57
CA ALA A 15 -13.86 -25.64 -14.63
C ALA A 15 -14.34 -25.05 -13.29
N PHE A 16 -15.31 -25.71 -12.63
CA PHE A 16 -15.75 -25.28 -11.29
C PHE A 16 -14.69 -25.52 -10.22
N SER A 17 -13.91 -26.58 -10.32
CA SER A 17 -12.80 -26.86 -9.40
C SER A 17 -11.65 -25.88 -9.61
N ALA A 18 -11.33 -25.51 -10.86
CA ALA A 18 -10.30 -24.50 -11.17
C ALA A 18 -10.71 -23.09 -10.72
N ALA A 19 -11.99 -22.71 -10.92
CA ALA A 19 -12.52 -21.43 -10.42
C ALA A 19 -12.54 -21.37 -8.88
N ARG A 20 -12.86 -22.48 -8.21
CA ARG A 20 -12.81 -22.59 -6.75
C ARG A 20 -11.38 -22.63 -6.21
N ALA A 21 -10.44 -23.27 -6.93
CA ALA A 21 -9.03 -23.26 -6.59
C ALA A 21 -8.42 -21.85 -6.80
N MET A 22 -8.84 -21.11 -7.83
CA MET A 22 -8.42 -19.71 -8.02
C MET A 22 -9.00 -18.78 -6.94
N GLN A 23 -10.23 -19.00 -6.46
CA GLN A 23 -10.77 -18.30 -5.31
C GLN A 23 -10.04 -18.65 -4.00
N GLY A 24 -9.57 -19.89 -3.84
CA GLY A 24 -8.77 -20.31 -2.67
C GLY A 24 -7.36 -19.75 -2.61
N TYR A 25 -6.87 -19.10 -3.67
CA TYR A 25 -5.55 -18.47 -3.73
C TYR A 25 -5.59 -16.96 -3.51
N GLY A 26 -6.68 -16.42 -2.97
CA GLY A 26 -6.71 -15.06 -2.43
C GLY A 26 -6.46 -13.93 -3.40
N ILE A 27 -6.72 -14.16 -4.66
CA ILE A 27 -6.70 -13.10 -5.64
C ILE A 27 -8.11 -12.50 -5.65
N VAL A 28 -8.28 -11.33 -5.06
CA VAL A 28 -9.52 -10.57 -5.18
C VAL A 28 -9.68 -10.15 -6.62
N ALA A 29 -10.58 -10.80 -7.35
CA ALA A 29 -10.86 -10.40 -8.72
C ALA A 29 -11.31 -8.93 -8.74
N PRO A 30 -10.84 -8.11 -9.68
CA PRO A 30 -11.34 -6.76 -9.86
C PRO A 30 -12.88 -6.76 -9.98
N GLY A 31 -13.56 -5.86 -9.28
CA GLY A 31 -15.01 -5.73 -9.34
C GLY A 31 -15.81 -6.72 -8.49
N VAL A 32 -15.16 -7.57 -7.71
CA VAL A 32 -15.84 -8.49 -6.79
C VAL A 32 -15.92 -7.88 -5.39
N ASP A 33 -17.14 -7.80 -4.84
CA ASP A 33 -17.35 -7.40 -3.46
C ASP A 33 -16.72 -8.43 -2.52
N SER A 34 -15.85 -7.97 -1.65
CA SER A 34 -15.32 -8.77 -0.54
C SER A 34 -14.90 -7.87 0.60
N TRP A 35 -15.14 -8.32 1.81
CA TRP A 35 -14.60 -7.62 2.96
C TRP A 35 -13.07 -7.59 2.91
N SER A 36 -12.52 -6.41 3.07
CA SER A 36 -11.07 -6.23 3.19
C SER A 36 -10.73 -5.23 4.27
N GLU A 37 -9.64 -5.50 4.96
CA GLU A 37 -9.06 -4.63 5.96
C GLU A 37 -7.55 -4.56 5.75
N SER A 38 -6.96 -3.38 5.95
CA SER A 38 -5.53 -3.20 5.76
C SER A 38 -4.97 -2.17 6.71
N LEU A 39 -3.71 -2.38 7.11
CA LEU A 39 -2.93 -1.43 7.86
C LEU A 39 -1.57 -1.25 7.18
N MET A 40 -1.11 -0.01 7.10
CA MET A 40 0.14 0.37 6.46
C MET A 40 0.89 1.37 7.32
N LEU A 41 2.21 1.20 7.41
CA LEU A 41 3.14 2.16 8.02
C LEU A 41 4.22 2.52 7.01
N LEU A 42 4.51 3.82 6.90
CA LEU A 42 5.54 4.37 6.02
C LEU A 42 6.40 5.37 6.78
N HIS A 43 7.70 5.25 6.56
CA HIS A 43 8.69 6.25 6.96
C HIS A 43 9.82 6.27 5.95
N PHE A 44 10.24 7.45 5.51
CA PHE A 44 11.45 7.66 4.71
C PHE A 44 12.22 8.82 5.31
N ASP A 45 13.54 8.70 5.34
CA ASP A 45 14.41 9.84 5.67
C ASP A 45 14.30 10.94 4.61
N PRO A 46 14.67 12.20 4.90
CA PRO A 46 14.53 13.31 3.94
C PRO A 46 15.27 13.07 2.62
N GLU A 47 16.36 12.32 2.65
CA GLU A 47 17.16 11.99 1.48
C GLU A 47 16.61 10.79 0.70
N VAL A 48 15.60 10.11 1.25
CA VAL A 48 15.00 8.87 0.72
C VAL A 48 16.07 7.81 0.44
N ARG A 49 17.09 7.75 1.31
CA ARG A 49 18.12 6.71 1.26
C ARG A 49 17.79 5.54 2.16
N ASN A 50 17.06 5.80 3.24
CA ASN A 50 16.63 4.80 4.19
C ASN A 50 15.16 4.98 4.50
N GLY A 51 14.46 3.89 4.69
CA GLY A 51 13.05 3.95 5.02
C GLY A 51 12.34 2.61 4.89
N VAL A 52 11.08 2.62 5.25
CA VAL A 52 10.22 1.44 5.22
C VAL A 52 8.83 1.80 4.68
N SER A 53 8.24 0.84 3.99
CA SER A 53 6.83 0.81 3.62
C SER A 53 6.33 -0.61 3.86
N VAL A 54 5.60 -0.83 4.93
CA VAL A 54 5.05 -2.15 5.27
C VAL A 54 3.54 -2.09 5.28
N ARG A 55 2.92 -2.97 4.54
CA ARG A 55 1.46 -3.10 4.45
C ARG A 55 1.02 -4.53 4.62
N VAL A 56 -0.07 -4.67 5.35
CA VAL A 56 -0.85 -5.89 5.46
C VAL A 56 -2.25 -5.60 4.94
N SER A 57 -2.73 -6.42 4.03
CA SER A 57 -4.14 -6.40 3.59
C SER A 57 -4.74 -7.78 3.80
N ARG A 58 -5.82 -7.86 4.57
CA ARG A 58 -6.54 -9.09 4.87
C ARG A 58 -7.86 -9.14 4.11
N TYR A 59 -8.18 -10.32 3.65
CA TYR A 59 -9.44 -10.68 2.99
C TYR A 59 -10.02 -11.90 3.71
N PRO A 60 -10.62 -11.71 4.89
CA PRO A 60 -11.05 -12.82 5.75
C PRO A 60 -12.00 -13.79 5.07
N ASP A 61 -12.92 -13.30 4.23
CA ASP A 61 -13.88 -14.13 3.49
C ASP A 61 -13.20 -15.05 2.46
N LEU A 62 -11.97 -14.76 2.09
CA LEU A 62 -11.15 -15.52 1.14
C LEU A 62 -10.03 -16.30 1.83
N ASN A 63 -9.94 -16.24 3.16
CA ASN A 63 -8.82 -16.80 3.95
C ASN A 63 -7.45 -16.38 3.41
N CYS A 64 -7.34 -15.13 2.97
CA CYS A 64 -6.17 -14.66 2.24
C CYS A 64 -5.66 -13.33 2.77
N SER A 65 -4.36 -13.17 2.67
CA SER A 65 -3.66 -11.95 3.03
C SER A 65 -2.58 -11.58 2.04
N TRP A 66 -2.38 -10.28 1.91
CA TRP A 66 -1.28 -9.69 1.16
C TRP A 66 -0.34 -8.99 2.11
N VAL A 67 0.94 -9.24 1.95
CA VAL A 67 2.02 -8.53 2.65
C VAL A 67 2.91 -7.85 1.63
N TRP A 68 3.13 -6.57 1.84
CA TRP A 68 4.10 -5.76 1.12
C TRP A 68 5.08 -5.20 2.13
N CYS A 69 6.34 -5.59 2.03
CA CYS A 69 7.42 -5.08 2.87
C CYS A 69 8.52 -4.56 1.95
N HIS A 70 8.58 -3.26 1.79
CA HIS A 70 9.55 -2.56 0.98
C HIS A 70 10.44 -1.73 1.90
N VAL A 71 11.74 -1.90 1.82
CA VAL A 71 12.70 -1.17 2.65
C VAL A 71 13.80 -0.57 1.79
N LEU A 72 14.19 0.63 2.13
CA LEU A 72 15.37 1.29 1.59
C LEU A 72 16.50 1.21 2.63
N LEU A 73 17.68 0.83 2.17
CA LEU A 73 18.90 0.85 2.96
C LEU A 73 20.05 1.33 2.06
N ASP A 74 20.63 2.49 2.41
CA ASP A 74 21.67 3.18 1.63
C ASP A 74 21.27 3.44 0.16
N GLY A 75 20.02 3.75 -0.09
CA GLY A 75 19.47 3.99 -1.43
C GLY A 75 19.21 2.73 -2.26
N LYS A 76 19.43 1.55 -1.70
CA LYS A 76 19.08 0.28 -2.32
C LYS A 76 17.74 -0.21 -1.78
N MET A 77 16.89 -0.69 -2.68
CA MET A 77 15.61 -1.23 -2.30
C MET A 77 15.68 -2.75 -2.08
N TYR A 78 15.05 -3.18 -1.01
CA TYR A 78 14.83 -4.59 -0.70
C TYR A 78 13.33 -4.79 -0.53
N ALA A 79 12.79 -5.84 -1.12
CA ALA A 79 11.37 -6.05 -1.20
C ALA A 79 10.99 -7.50 -0.87
N TYR A 80 9.85 -7.61 -0.22
CA TYR A 80 9.07 -8.84 -0.10
C TYR A 80 7.63 -8.51 -0.41
N THR A 81 7.08 -9.20 -1.39
CA THR A 81 5.66 -9.10 -1.73
C THR A 81 5.09 -10.51 -1.87
N GLU A 82 4.07 -10.82 -1.11
CA GLU A 82 3.31 -12.06 -1.21
C GLU A 82 1.82 -11.78 -1.08
N ARG A 83 1.01 -12.44 -1.89
CA ARG A 83 -0.44 -12.22 -2.00
C ARG A 83 -1.26 -13.47 -1.68
N ARG A 84 -0.61 -14.50 -1.19
CA ARG A 84 -1.24 -15.83 -0.96
C ARG A 84 -0.93 -16.37 0.43
N LEU A 85 -0.81 -15.47 1.39
CA LEU A 85 -0.63 -15.89 2.78
C LEU A 85 -1.99 -16.21 3.40
N PRO A 86 -2.07 -17.23 4.24
CA PRO A 86 -3.30 -17.53 4.95
C PRO A 86 -3.66 -16.40 5.92
N CYS A 87 -4.94 -16.19 6.19
CA CYS A 87 -5.38 -15.36 7.30
C CYS A 87 -6.59 -15.96 8.00
N SER A 88 -6.83 -15.48 9.22
CA SER A 88 -8.04 -15.77 9.98
C SER A 88 -9.27 -15.26 9.23
N SER A 89 -10.37 -16.00 9.29
CA SER A 89 -11.69 -15.58 8.80
C SER A 89 -12.34 -14.51 9.68
N ILE A 90 -11.74 -14.17 10.82
CA ILE A 90 -12.27 -13.16 11.74
C ILE A 90 -12.07 -11.78 11.12
N ARG A 91 -13.14 -11.01 10.99
CA ARG A 91 -13.10 -9.59 10.62
C ARG A 91 -12.83 -8.75 11.85
N ASN A 92 -11.86 -7.85 11.77
CA ASN A 92 -11.60 -6.87 12.82
C ASN A 92 -12.48 -5.64 12.62
N LEU A 93 -13.70 -5.70 13.10
CA LEU A 93 -14.69 -4.62 12.98
C LEU A 93 -14.44 -3.56 14.06
N GLY A 94 -13.53 -2.64 13.82
CA GLY A 94 -13.60 -1.33 14.46
C GLY A 94 -12.94 -1.13 15.83
N THR A 95 -12.41 -2.16 16.49
CA THR A 95 -11.79 -1.98 17.83
C THR A 95 -10.28 -2.12 17.84
N ALA A 96 -9.73 -2.93 16.97
CA ALA A 96 -8.28 -3.03 16.75
C ALA A 96 -8.01 -3.56 15.35
N ALA A 97 -7.10 -2.96 14.63
CA ALA A 97 -6.55 -3.56 13.43
C ALA A 97 -5.41 -4.48 13.84
N VAL A 98 -5.57 -5.75 13.59
CA VAL A 98 -4.51 -6.73 13.78
C VAL A 98 -4.33 -7.46 12.46
N GLY A 99 -3.17 -7.29 11.86
CA GLY A 99 -2.71 -8.14 10.78
C GLY A 99 -1.69 -9.10 11.35
N ASP A 100 -2.01 -10.37 11.43
CA ASP A 100 -1.10 -11.41 11.90
C ASP A 100 -0.95 -12.47 10.82
N TYR A 101 0.31 -12.68 10.40
CA TYR A 101 0.66 -13.76 9.47
C TYR A 101 1.83 -14.50 10.03
N ASP A 102 1.73 -15.80 10.02
CA ASP A 102 2.82 -16.69 10.35
C ASP A 102 2.99 -17.68 9.20
N SER A 103 4.07 -17.54 8.45
CA SER A 103 4.45 -18.47 7.40
C SER A 103 5.95 -18.75 7.48
N ALA A 104 6.40 -19.78 6.80
CA ALA A 104 7.83 -20.12 6.74
C ALA A 104 8.70 -18.95 6.18
N ALA A 105 8.14 -18.11 5.32
CA ALA A 105 8.85 -17.03 4.64
C ALA A 105 8.52 -15.63 5.17
N ALA A 106 7.42 -15.46 5.92
CA ALA A 106 6.97 -14.16 6.39
C ALA A 106 6.21 -14.24 7.70
N ARG A 107 6.50 -13.31 8.58
CA ARG A 107 5.69 -13.01 9.74
C ARG A 107 5.55 -11.50 9.87
N VAL A 108 4.32 -11.00 9.75
CA VAL A 108 4.04 -9.56 9.88
C VAL A 108 2.88 -9.36 10.82
N VAL A 109 3.11 -8.61 11.89
CA VAL A 109 2.11 -8.30 12.91
C VAL A 109 2.03 -6.80 13.08
N PHE A 110 0.84 -6.25 12.84
CA PHE A 110 0.48 -4.92 13.32
C PHE A 110 -0.42 -5.04 14.55
N THR A 111 -0.14 -4.25 15.56
CA THR A 111 -0.96 -4.17 16.77
C THR A 111 -1.32 -2.72 17.05
N ARG A 112 -2.60 -2.46 17.21
CA ARG A 112 -3.15 -1.19 17.68
C ARG A 112 -4.22 -1.49 18.72
N SER A 113 -4.19 -0.81 19.85
CA SER A 113 -5.22 -0.88 20.87
C SER A 113 -6.26 0.24 20.69
N GLY A 114 -7.52 -0.05 20.97
CA GLY A 114 -8.59 0.94 20.92
C GLY A 114 -9.23 1.13 19.52
N SER A 115 -10.16 2.07 19.43
CA SER A 115 -10.88 2.40 18.21
C SER A 115 -10.02 3.25 17.24
N VAL A 116 -10.46 3.34 15.97
CA VAL A 116 -9.74 4.05 14.87
C VAL A 116 -9.56 5.54 15.17
N ASP A 117 -10.47 6.13 15.88
CA ASP A 117 -10.52 7.54 16.27
C ASP A 117 -9.63 7.85 17.48
N GLN A 118 -9.16 6.84 18.19
CA GLN A 118 -8.21 7.03 19.27
C GLN A 118 -6.79 7.11 18.72
N MET A 119 -6.05 8.10 19.20
CA MET A 119 -4.65 8.35 18.84
C MET A 119 -3.74 7.38 19.58
N GLN A 120 -3.92 6.07 19.32
CA GLN A 120 -3.18 5.00 19.99
C GLN A 120 -1.92 4.62 19.21
N ASP A 121 -0.88 4.25 19.94
CA ASP A 121 0.35 3.75 19.36
C ASP A 121 0.09 2.54 18.46
N ILE A 122 0.73 2.53 17.29
CA ILE A 122 0.76 1.39 16.39
C ILE A 122 2.12 0.73 16.49
N ARG A 123 2.13 -0.57 16.75
CA ARG A 123 3.34 -1.38 16.76
C ARG A 123 3.36 -2.28 15.54
N LEU A 124 4.53 -2.34 14.89
CA LEU A 124 4.78 -3.23 13.78
C LEU A 124 5.94 -4.15 14.12
N SER A 125 5.76 -5.42 13.86
CA SER A 125 6.85 -6.40 13.79
C SER A 125 6.74 -7.17 12.48
N ALA A 126 7.72 -7.02 11.61
CA ALA A 126 7.80 -7.75 10.35
C ALA A 126 9.12 -8.53 10.27
N LYS A 127 9.04 -9.80 9.87
CA LYS A 127 10.18 -10.65 9.55
C LYS A 127 9.87 -11.39 8.26
N VAL A 128 10.65 -11.14 7.23
CA VAL A 128 10.43 -11.70 5.89
C VAL A 128 11.77 -12.13 5.28
N LEU A 129 11.71 -13.03 4.30
CA LEU A 129 12.83 -13.34 3.42
C LEU A 129 12.59 -12.66 2.08
N GLY A 130 13.16 -11.48 1.91
CA GLY A 130 13.04 -10.66 0.72
C GLY A 130 14.23 -10.80 -0.22
N ARG A 131 14.24 -9.94 -1.23
CA ARG A 131 15.35 -9.82 -2.18
C ARG A 131 15.71 -8.36 -2.41
N GLN A 132 16.92 -8.11 -2.88
CA GLN A 132 17.22 -6.79 -3.42
C GLN A 132 16.41 -6.61 -4.70
N SER A 133 15.56 -5.59 -4.71
CA SER A 133 14.76 -5.25 -5.87
C SER A 133 15.66 -4.62 -6.93
N SER A 134 15.69 -5.22 -8.11
CA SER A 134 16.19 -4.59 -9.32
C SER A 134 14.98 -4.38 -10.23
N GLU A 135 14.54 -3.15 -10.40
CA GLU A 135 13.40 -2.72 -11.19
C GLU A 135 12.34 -3.81 -11.47
N GLY A 136 11.25 -3.81 -10.68
CA GLY A 136 10.06 -4.62 -10.97
C GLY A 136 10.07 -6.07 -10.53
N ARG A 137 11.00 -6.52 -9.69
CA ARG A 137 11.00 -7.90 -9.17
C ARG A 137 10.86 -7.93 -7.66
N ASP A 138 9.64 -7.96 -7.22
CA ASP A 138 9.27 -8.19 -5.83
C ASP A 138 8.95 -9.67 -5.59
N GLY A 139 9.02 -10.10 -4.34
CA GLY A 139 8.61 -11.44 -3.96
C GLY A 139 9.55 -12.07 -2.95
N PRO A 140 9.32 -13.34 -2.61
CA PRO A 140 10.20 -14.10 -1.73
C PRO A 140 11.63 -14.17 -2.26
N GLY A 141 12.59 -14.14 -1.33
CA GLY A 141 14.03 -14.24 -1.61
C GLY A 141 14.75 -14.92 -0.46
N ASP A 142 16.03 -14.61 -0.30
CA ASP A 142 16.93 -15.20 0.70
C ASP A 142 17.54 -14.17 1.66
N ILE A 143 17.24 -12.90 1.47
CA ILE A 143 17.76 -11.83 2.33
C ILE A 143 16.82 -11.64 3.52
N PRO A 144 17.28 -11.90 4.77
CA PRO A 144 16.48 -11.62 5.94
C PRO A 144 16.21 -10.12 6.07
N ILE A 145 14.96 -9.75 6.21
CA ILE A 145 14.51 -8.39 6.49
C ILE A 145 13.69 -8.43 7.78
N ALA A 146 14.06 -7.59 8.75
CA ALA A 146 13.26 -7.39 9.96
C ALA A 146 12.99 -5.91 10.16
N VAL A 147 11.74 -5.58 10.45
CA VAL A 147 11.29 -4.22 10.78
C VAL A 147 10.55 -4.28 12.10
N HIS A 148 11.04 -3.57 13.11
CA HIS A 148 10.31 -3.35 14.35
C HIS A 148 10.07 -1.86 14.48
N ALA A 149 8.82 -1.45 14.53
CA ALA A 149 8.47 -0.03 14.60
C ALA A 149 7.48 0.25 15.71
N LEU A 150 7.64 1.41 16.33
CA LEU A 150 6.66 2.07 17.18
C LEU A 150 6.28 3.39 16.51
N PHE A 151 5.04 3.49 16.08
CA PHE A 151 4.46 4.71 15.53
C PHE A 151 3.56 5.35 16.58
N ARG A 152 3.83 6.63 16.85
CA ARG A 152 3.00 7.47 17.73
C ARG A 152 2.25 8.45 16.85
N PRO A 153 0.93 8.30 16.70
CA PRO A 153 0.12 9.24 15.94
C PRO A 153 0.05 10.59 16.66
N GLU A 154 0.14 11.66 15.91
CA GLU A 154 0.02 13.04 16.41
C GLU A 154 -1.19 13.73 15.80
N LYS A 155 -1.59 13.30 14.62
CA LYS A 155 -2.71 13.90 13.91
C LYS A 155 -3.46 12.85 13.09
N LEU A 156 -4.78 12.86 13.25
CA LEU A 156 -5.71 12.16 12.37
C LEU A 156 -6.11 13.10 11.24
N LYS A 157 -6.06 12.63 10.00
CA LYS A 157 -6.50 13.37 8.82
C LYS A 157 -7.99 13.71 8.93
N ALA A 158 -8.34 14.95 8.67
CA ALA A 158 -9.72 15.38 8.55
C ALA A 158 -10.38 14.79 7.28
N ASN A 159 -11.68 14.43 7.40
CA ASN A 159 -12.51 13.97 6.28
C ASN A 159 -11.87 12.87 5.41
N PRO A 160 -11.41 11.74 5.98
CA PRO A 160 -10.95 10.64 5.19
C PRO A 160 -12.11 9.99 4.42
N PRO A 161 -11.85 9.27 3.32
CA PRO A 161 -12.87 8.45 2.69
C PRO A 161 -13.51 7.47 3.67
N PRO A 162 -14.78 7.10 3.52
CA PRO A 162 -15.45 6.12 4.38
C PRO A 162 -14.64 4.84 4.54
N GLY A 163 -14.52 4.34 5.77
CA GLY A 163 -13.76 3.15 6.10
C GLY A 163 -12.25 3.32 6.05
N ARG A 164 -11.74 4.56 5.97
CA ARG A 164 -10.31 4.86 5.96
C ARG A 164 -9.96 5.87 7.04
N SER A 165 -8.90 5.58 7.76
CA SER A 165 -8.26 6.50 8.71
C SER A 165 -6.80 6.66 8.34
N GLU A 166 -6.29 7.87 8.41
CA GLU A 166 -4.91 8.21 8.09
C GLU A 166 -4.32 9.06 9.19
N TRP A 167 -3.14 8.69 9.65
CA TRP A 167 -2.42 9.42 10.70
C TRP A 167 -1.09 9.94 10.19
N THR A 168 -0.73 11.12 10.64
CA THR A 168 0.64 11.62 10.67
C THR A 168 1.14 11.54 12.10
N GLY A 169 2.40 11.22 12.26
CA GLY A 169 3.04 11.14 13.58
C GLY A 169 4.51 10.83 13.44
N HIS A 170 5.10 10.31 14.49
CA HIS A 170 6.50 9.93 14.54
C HIS A 170 6.68 8.43 14.69
N ALA A 171 7.65 7.88 13.98
CA ALA A 171 8.05 6.48 14.13
C ALA A 171 9.48 6.37 14.64
N GLU A 172 9.70 5.36 15.46
CA GLU A 172 11.01 4.82 15.82
C GLU A 172 11.07 3.40 15.25
N ILE A 173 12.09 3.13 14.42
CA ILE A 173 12.16 1.91 13.62
C ILE A 173 13.54 1.28 13.78
N ASP A 174 13.57 0.02 14.18
CA ASP A 174 14.74 -0.83 14.10
C ASP A 174 14.64 -1.68 12.82
N LEU A 175 15.51 -1.41 11.87
CA LEU A 175 15.55 -2.06 10.56
C LEU A 175 16.80 -2.94 10.45
N VAL A 176 16.58 -4.20 10.10
CA VAL A 176 17.64 -5.15 9.78
C VAL A 176 17.46 -5.65 8.35
N VAL A 177 18.53 -5.61 7.55
CA VAL A 177 18.58 -6.19 6.20
C VAL A 177 19.88 -7.01 6.07
N GLY A 178 19.73 -8.31 5.94
CA GLY A 178 20.86 -9.22 5.99
C GLY A 178 21.61 -9.11 7.34
N LYS A 179 22.87 -8.69 7.30
CA LYS A 179 23.70 -8.48 8.50
C LYS A 179 23.73 -7.00 8.95
N ARG A 180 23.09 -6.11 8.23
CA ARG A 180 23.13 -4.67 8.55
C ARG A 180 21.92 -4.30 9.40
N ARG A 181 22.16 -3.48 10.41
CA ARG A 181 21.15 -2.93 11.30
C ARG A 181 21.28 -1.42 11.37
N ILE A 182 20.16 -0.72 11.27
CA ILE A 182 20.06 0.73 11.45
C ILE A 182 18.81 1.07 12.27
N ASN A 183 18.87 2.20 12.94
CA ASN A 183 17.72 2.79 13.62
C ASN A 183 17.29 4.03 12.85
N LEU A 184 15.99 4.11 12.55
CA LEU A 184 15.38 5.25 11.88
C LEU A 184 14.43 5.93 12.86
N LYS A 185 14.35 7.26 12.76
CA LYS A 185 13.42 8.05 13.56
C LYS A 185 12.98 9.28 12.78
N GLY A 186 11.71 9.59 12.83
CA GLY A 186 11.18 10.81 12.20
C GLY A 186 9.71 10.73 11.86
N VAL A 187 9.28 11.70 11.07
CA VAL A 187 7.89 11.79 10.61
C VAL A 187 7.52 10.56 9.80
N ALA A 188 6.37 10.02 10.09
CA ALA A 188 5.82 8.82 9.47
C ALA A 188 4.34 8.98 9.16
N LYS A 189 3.85 8.13 8.29
CA LYS A 189 2.44 8.00 7.96
C LYS A 189 1.96 6.61 8.28
N ALA A 190 0.75 6.51 8.81
CA ALA A 190 0.04 5.25 8.89
C ALA A 190 -1.37 5.41 8.34
N HIS A 191 -1.92 4.35 7.75
CA HIS A 191 -3.33 4.31 7.44
C HIS A 191 -3.93 2.94 7.70
N GLU A 192 -5.18 2.95 8.08
CA GLU A 192 -6.04 1.79 8.17
C GLU A 192 -7.20 1.96 7.21
N GLN A 193 -7.62 0.89 6.57
CA GLN A 193 -8.75 0.91 5.65
C GLN A 193 -9.55 -0.38 5.75
N THR A 194 -10.87 -0.22 5.91
CA THR A 194 -11.85 -1.31 5.84
C THR A 194 -12.86 -1.00 4.76
N GLN A 195 -13.23 -1.96 3.96
CA GLN A 195 -14.24 -1.80 2.90
C GLN A 195 -14.85 -3.12 2.46
N THR A 196 -16.08 -3.07 1.99
CA THR A 196 -16.78 -4.17 1.32
C THR A 196 -16.82 -4.00 -0.20
N ALA A 197 -16.76 -2.74 -0.66
CA ALA A 197 -16.77 -2.43 -2.10
C ALA A 197 -15.57 -3.05 -2.83
N PRO A 198 -15.70 -3.32 -4.13
CA PRO A 198 -14.62 -3.85 -4.93
C PRO A 198 -13.36 -2.98 -4.81
N ARG A 199 -12.22 -3.64 -4.67
CA ARG A 199 -10.92 -2.96 -4.76
C ARG A 199 -10.40 -3.06 -6.18
N PHE A 200 -9.68 -2.01 -6.61
CA PHE A 200 -8.95 -2.05 -7.87
C PHE A 200 -9.85 -2.27 -9.10
N ASP A 201 -11.09 -1.76 -9.06
CA ASP A 201 -12.05 -1.88 -10.15
C ASP A 201 -11.70 -1.01 -11.37
N MET A 202 -11.03 0.11 -11.15
CA MET A 202 -10.62 1.04 -12.19
C MET A 202 -9.18 1.51 -12.01
N PRO A 203 -8.48 1.91 -13.09
CA PRO A 203 -7.17 2.54 -13.01
C PRO A 203 -7.20 3.81 -12.17
N PHE A 204 -6.13 4.03 -11.40
CA PHE A 204 -5.95 5.26 -10.64
C PHE A 204 -4.48 5.59 -10.40
N THR A 205 -4.21 6.86 -10.10
CA THR A 205 -2.95 7.31 -9.51
C THR A 205 -3.22 7.73 -8.07
N TYR A 206 -2.34 7.33 -7.18
CA TYR A 206 -2.39 7.67 -5.76
C TYR A 206 -1.09 8.30 -5.30
N ALA A 207 -1.19 9.49 -4.72
CA ALA A 207 -0.07 10.21 -4.11
C ALA A 207 -0.24 10.23 -2.59
N MET A 208 0.84 9.99 -1.86
CA MET A 208 0.96 10.20 -0.42
C MET A 208 2.35 10.73 -0.13
N MET A 209 2.45 12.00 0.18
CA MET A 209 3.72 12.70 0.39
C MET A 209 3.66 13.52 1.67
N TRP A 210 4.77 13.68 2.34
CA TRP A 210 4.84 14.44 3.59
C TRP A 210 6.21 15.05 3.85
N SER A 211 6.19 16.03 4.73
CA SER A 211 7.35 16.60 5.41
C SER A 211 6.99 16.82 6.89
N PRO A 212 7.89 17.33 7.72
CA PRO A 212 7.54 17.66 9.11
C PRO A 212 6.41 18.69 9.23
N THR A 213 6.22 19.57 8.26
CA THR A 213 5.26 20.69 8.31
C THR A 213 4.13 20.60 7.28
N ALA A 214 4.15 19.61 6.42
CA ALA A 214 3.14 19.50 5.34
C ALA A 214 2.84 18.04 4.95
N SER A 215 1.66 17.86 4.37
CA SER A 215 1.14 16.58 3.92
C SER A 215 0.31 16.74 2.66
N PHE A 216 0.55 15.92 1.65
CA PHE A 216 -0.23 15.87 0.43
C PHE A 216 -0.69 14.45 0.16
N ILE A 217 -2.00 14.26 0.05
CA ILE A 217 -2.60 12.97 -0.31
C ILE A 217 -3.63 13.24 -1.40
N ALA A 218 -3.49 12.57 -2.55
CA ALA A 218 -4.42 12.75 -3.64
C ALA A 218 -4.64 11.46 -4.44
N THR A 219 -5.82 11.33 -5.01
CA THR A 219 -6.22 10.24 -5.88
C THR A 219 -6.80 10.80 -7.16
N SER A 220 -6.36 10.26 -8.30
CA SER A 220 -6.90 10.56 -9.63
C SER A 220 -7.40 9.27 -10.27
N THR A 221 -8.67 9.22 -10.59
CA THR A 221 -9.31 8.18 -11.40
C THR A 221 -9.97 8.79 -12.63
N SER A 222 -10.50 7.97 -13.52
CA SER A 222 -11.31 8.48 -14.64
C SER A 222 -12.61 9.16 -14.19
N LYS A 223 -13.12 8.85 -12.99
CA LYS A 223 -14.41 9.35 -12.49
C LYS A 223 -14.27 10.41 -11.41
N LYS A 224 -13.21 10.36 -10.59
CA LYS A 224 -13.06 11.21 -9.40
C LYS A 224 -11.61 11.60 -9.22
N ARG A 225 -11.41 12.86 -8.82
CA ARG A 225 -10.12 13.40 -8.41
C ARG A 225 -10.33 14.12 -7.11
N TYR A 226 -9.60 13.73 -6.09
CA TYR A 226 -9.81 14.25 -4.74
C TYR A 226 -8.57 14.03 -3.89
N GLY A 227 -8.50 14.71 -2.78
CA GLY A 227 -7.43 14.56 -1.82
C GLY A 227 -7.48 15.58 -0.71
N ASN A 228 -6.32 15.77 -0.11
CA ASN A 228 -6.12 16.75 0.93
C ASN A 228 -4.68 17.28 0.87
N PHE A 229 -4.51 18.56 1.01
CA PHE A 229 -3.23 19.22 1.22
C PHE A 229 -3.27 19.93 2.57
N GLU A 230 -2.25 19.75 3.35
CA GLU A 230 -2.11 20.42 4.63
C GLU A 230 -0.71 20.99 4.74
N ALA A 231 -0.62 22.25 5.13
CA ALA A 231 0.63 22.94 5.37
C ALA A 231 0.45 23.99 6.45
N ASP A 232 1.44 24.13 7.33
CA ASP A 232 1.48 25.18 8.38
C ASP A 232 0.21 25.22 9.24
N GLY A 233 -0.37 24.05 9.51
CA GLY A 233 -1.58 23.89 10.32
C GLY A 233 -2.89 24.14 9.58
N THR A 234 -2.85 24.56 8.31
CA THR A 234 -4.05 24.77 7.48
C THR A 234 -4.28 23.57 6.57
N ALA A 235 -5.50 23.05 6.51
CA ALA A 235 -5.90 21.95 5.69
C ALA A 235 -6.86 22.42 4.59
N HIS A 236 -6.61 22.01 3.35
CA HIS A 236 -7.42 22.27 2.17
C HIS A 236 -7.83 20.95 1.50
N ALA A 237 -9.07 20.89 1.01
CA ALA A 237 -9.46 19.79 0.15
C ALA A 237 -8.82 19.95 -1.24
N VAL A 238 -8.29 18.85 -1.79
CA VAL A 238 -7.90 18.80 -3.19
C VAL A 238 -9.12 18.42 -4.01
N THR A 239 -9.59 19.31 -4.84
CA THR A 239 -10.79 19.16 -5.67
C THR A 239 -10.49 18.63 -7.06
N ASP A 240 -9.25 18.77 -7.52
CA ASP A 240 -8.74 18.18 -8.75
C ASP A 240 -7.26 17.77 -8.58
N PHE A 241 -6.87 16.63 -9.14
CA PHE A 241 -5.51 16.13 -9.14
C PHE A 241 -5.16 15.54 -10.49
N GLN A 242 -4.23 16.16 -11.19
CA GLN A 242 -3.82 15.83 -12.56
C GLN A 242 -2.34 15.46 -12.59
N PRO A 243 -2.00 14.18 -12.38
CA PRO A 243 -0.64 13.69 -12.59
C PRO A 243 -0.36 13.54 -14.08
N SER A 244 0.85 13.89 -14.52
CA SER A 244 1.32 13.57 -15.86
C SER A 244 1.47 12.06 -16.07
N HIS A 245 1.80 11.63 -17.28
CA HIS A 245 2.10 10.23 -17.56
C HIS A 245 3.21 9.69 -16.62
N PRO A 246 3.18 8.41 -16.22
CA PRO A 246 4.23 7.80 -15.42
C PRO A 246 5.61 7.95 -16.05
N ASP A 247 6.56 8.48 -15.26
CA ASP A 247 7.96 8.65 -15.65
C ASP A 247 8.84 8.72 -14.39
N ARG A 248 10.17 8.70 -14.56
CA ARG A 248 11.14 8.90 -13.45
C ARG A 248 11.03 10.28 -12.81
N LYS A 249 10.70 11.31 -13.59
CA LYS A 249 10.33 12.65 -13.13
C LYS A 249 8.89 12.93 -13.54
N ARG A 250 8.03 13.13 -12.60
CA ARG A 250 6.61 13.25 -12.85
C ARG A 250 6.06 14.55 -12.31
N GLN A 251 5.53 15.34 -13.21
CA GLN A 251 4.81 16.55 -12.87
C GLN A 251 3.37 16.25 -12.48
N PHE A 252 2.80 17.08 -11.66
CA PHE A 252 1.37 17.07 -11.36
C PHE A 252 0.86 18.45 -11.00
N THR A 253 -0.43 18.65 -11.14
CA THR A 253 -1.13 19.83 -10.62
C THR A 253 -2.24 19.39 -9.69
N ALA A 254 -2.52 20.19 -8.66
CA ALA A 254 -3.66 20.02 -7.78
C ALA A 254 -4.39 21.35 -7.61
N LEU A 255 -5.72 21.32 -7.65
CA LEU A 255 -6.57 22.46 -7.35
C LEU A 255 -7.13 22.29 -5.95
N LEU A 256 -6.98 23.30 -5.11
CA LEU A 256 -7.51 23.34 -3.76
C LEU A 256 -8.93 23.93 -3.75
N ASP A 257 -9.64 23.71 -2.65
CA ASP A 257 -11.01 24.22 -2.44
C ASP A 257 -11.10 25.73 -2.32
N ASP A 258 -10.00 26.42 -1.98
CA ASP A 258 -9.89 27.89 -1.99
C ASP A 258 -9.54 28.47 -3.37
N GLY A 259 -9.41 27.65 -4.41
CA GLY A 259 -9.03 28.01 -5.76
C GLY A 259 -7.52 28.07 -6.02
N GLN A 260 -6.68 27.90 -5.00
CA GLN A 260 -5.23 27.85 -5.20
C GLN A 260 -4.85 26.63 -6.04
N ARG A 261 -3.90 26.82 -6.98
CA ARG A 261 -3.32 25.75 -7.78
C ARG A 261 -1.92 25.42 -7.28
N LEU A 262 -1.71 24.19 -6.87
CA LEU A 262 -0.40 23.67 -6.56
C LEU A 262 0.23 23.00 -7.79
N GLN A 263 1.50 23.26 -7.98
CA GLN A 263 2.34 22.49 -8.90
C GLN A 263 3.21 21.55 -8.10
N GLY A 264 3.46 20.36 -8.62
CA GLY A 264 4.34 19.41 -7.99
C GLY A 264 5.24 18.71 -9.00
N LEU A 265 6.43 18.34 -8.52
CA LEU A 265 7.41 17.54 -9.25
C LEU A 265 7.88 16.41 -8.34
N ALA A 266 7.59 15.18 -8.73
CA ALA A 266 8.07 13.99 -8.04
C ALA A 266 9.21 13.33 -8.83
N SER A 267 10.30 13.04 -8.14
CA SER A 267 11.46 12.33 -8.69
C SER A 267 11.53 10.94 -8.06
N ARG A 268 11.42 9.89 -8.86
CA ARG A 268 11.47 8.50 -8.42
C ARG A 268 12.88 8.14 -7.92
N VAL A 269 12.94 7.65 -6.70
CA VAL A 269 14.14 7.11 -6.07
C VAL A 269 14.19 5.60 -6.20
N ALA A 270 13.07 4.93 -5.95
CA ALA A 270 12.93 3.49 -6.09
C ALA A 270 11.53 3.15 -6.64
N ALA A 271 11.43 2.02 -7.31
CA ALA A 271 10.16 1.50 -7.83
C ALA A 271 10.00 0.03 -7.47
N TYR A 272 8.75 -0.39 -7.40
CA TYR A 272 8.37 -1.79 -7.25
C TYR A 272 7.07 -2.06 -8.01
N ASP A 273 6.92 -3.27 -8.52
CA ASP A 273 5.74 -3.70 -9.24
C ASP A 273 5.07 -4.88 -8.54
N VAL A 274 3.77 -4.77 -8.31
CA VAL A 274 2.97 -5.87 -7.78
C VAL A 274 1.96 -6.27 -8.85
N PRO A 275 2.23 -7.33 -9.62
CA PRO A 275 1.28 -7.81 -10.62
C PRO A 275 0.06 -8.41 -9.93
N VAL A 276 -1.14 -8.01 -10.37
CA VAL A 276 -2.43 -8.49 -9.89
C VAL A 276 -3.33 -8.72 -11.10
N PHE A 277 -3.50 -9.96 -11.54
CA PHE A 277 -4.20 -10.34 -12.77
C PHE A 277 -3.55 -9.69 -14.02
N ASP A 278 -4.37 -8.99 -14.81
CA ASP A 278 -4.00 -8.23 -16.00
C ASP A 278 -3.50 -6.81 -15.69
N ARG A 279 -3.27 -6.50 -14.43
CA ARG A 279 -2.89 -5.15 -13.96
C ARG A 279 -1.64 -5.20 -13.11
N ILE A 280 -1.02 -4.05 -12.98
CA ILE A 280 0.13 -3.84 -12.11
C ILE A 280 -0.16 -2.69 -11.15
N TRP A 281 0.16 -2.90 -9.89
CA TRP A 281 0.41 -1.82 -8.96
C TRP A 281 1.87 -1.41 -9.12
N ASN A 282 2.10 -0.31 -9.83
CA ASN A 282 3.40 0.30 -9.96
C ASN A 282 3.60 1.29 -8.81
N GLY A 283 4.40 0.90 -7.84
CA GLY A 283 4.75 1.68 -6.68
C GLY A 283 6.03 2.47 -6.91
N ASN A 284 6.00 3.78 -6.60
CA ASN A 284 7.16 4.63 -6.70
C ASN A 284 7.40 5.34 -5.37
N ILE A 285 8.58 5.13 -4.80
CA ILE A 285 9.08 5.91 -3.67
C ILE A 285 9.76 7.15 -4.26
N VAL A 286 9.35 8.33 -3.79
CA VAL A 286 9.71 9.59 -4.42
C VAL A 286 10.26 10.62 -3.44
N ARG A 287 11.14 11.49 -3.94
CA ARG A 287 11.33 12.84 -3.43
C ARG A 287 10.48 13.76 -4.30
N ALA A 288 9.79 14.69 -3.67
CA ALA A 288 8.91 15.60 -4.39
C ALA A 288 9.08 17.03 -3.90
N ASP A 289 8.76 17.96 -4.78
CA ASP A 289 8.39 19.31 -4.44
C ASP A 289 6.90 19.47 -4.65
N VAL A 290 6.17 20.00 -3.68
CA VAL A 290 4.73 20.25 -3.76
C VAL A 290 4.46 21.70 -3.36
N GLY A 291 4.21 22.54 -4.33
CA GLY A 291 4.00 23.97 -4.08
C GLY A 291 5.20 24.66 -3.43
N GLY A 292 6.43 24.32 -3.83
CA GLY A 292 7.67 24.84 -3.26
C GLY A 292 8.11 24.17 -1.95
N ARG A 293 7.45 23.09 -1.52
CA ARG A 293 7.75 22.38 -0.28
C ARG A 293 8.38 21.02 -0.56
N PRO A 294 9.61 20.76 -0.10
CA PRO A 294 10.21 19.46 -0.22
C PRO A 294 9.46 18.42 0.63
N MET A 295 9.13 17.29 0.02
CA MET A 295 8.43 16.18 0.62
C MET A 295 9.03 14.84 0.21
N VAL A 296 8.77 13.83 0.99
CA VAL A 296 9.06 12.43 0.67
C VAL A 296 7.77 11.63 0.66
N GLY A 297 7.75 10.50 -0.03
CA GLY A 297 6.57 9.66 -0.01
C GLY A 297 6.45 8.71 -1.19
N MET A 298 5.23 8.53 -1.65
CA MET A 298 4.88 7.58 -2.70
C MET A 298 3.99 8.25 -3.75
N LEU A 299 4.20 7.85 -5.02
CA LEU A 299 3.35 8.20 -6.15
C LEU A 299 3.10 6.92 -6.98
N ASN A 300 1.98 6.28 -6.73
CA ASN A 300 1.69 4.94 -7.21
C ASN A 300 0.63 4.95 -8.30
N ASP A 301 0.74 4.02 -9.24
CA ASP A 301 -0.25 3.82 -10.30
C ASP A 301 -0.84 2.41 -10.23
N TRP A 302 -2.13 2.32 -10.42
CA TRP A 302 -2.85 1.10 -10.70
C TRP A 302 -3.33 1.14 -12.15
N ARG A 303 -2.74 0.30 -13.00
CA ARG A 303 -2.99 0.35 -14.45
C ARG A 303 -3.01 -1.04 -15.06
N PRO A 304 -3.62 -1.24 -16.23
CA PRO A 304 -3.37 -2.39 -17.08
C PRO A 304 -1.87 -2.57 -17.36
N GLN A 305 -1.42 -3.81 -17.54
CA GLN A 305 0.00 -4.12 -17.71
C GLN A 305 0.63 -3.46 -18.96
N ASP A 306 -0.14 -3.38 -20.02
CA ASP A 306 0.25 -2.75 -21.28
C ASP A 306 0.44 -1.22 -21.20
N GLN A 307 -0.04 -0.60 -20.13
CA GLN A 307 0.05 0.86 -19.92
C GLN A 307 1.16 1.28 -18.92
N VAL A 308 1.90 0.34 -18.37
CA VAL A 308 2.92 0.62 -17.35
C VAL A 308 4.30 0.86 -17.96
N PHE A 309 4.53 0.30 -19.15
CA PHE A 309 5.81 0.37 -19.85
C PHE A 309 5.63 1.13 -21.19
N GLY A 310 5.58 2.42 -21.09
CA GLY A 310 5.65 3.34 -22.22
C GLY A 310 6.87 4.23 -22.08
#